data_dcf44091b11304c607208572d15c3e08
#
_entry.id   dcf44091b11304c607208572d15c3e08
#
_cell.length_a   1.000
_cell.length_b   1.000
_cell.length_c   1.000
_cell.angle_alpha   90.00
_cell.angle_beta   90.00
_cell.angle_gamma   90.00
#
_symmetry.space_group_name_H-M   'P 1'
#
loop_
_entity.id
_entity.type
_entity.pdbx_description
1 polymer ?
#
loop_
_entity_poly.entity_id
_entity_poly.type
_entity_poly.pdbx_seq_one_letter_code
_entity_poly.pdbx_strand_id
1 'polypeptide(L)'
;MENNKSEISRWLPIFAVSIFVVMLFCLVLIIAGKVSLSISGFAVDEEERLYIGAGNEIRVYENGQIVRTISPQTSRAYRFTIQEDQTILLSTSTKVYTMDLEGNVLSCKEDPGADTYNQISYRRRKFVSQKGDVCRSVGILGWTGIVKNGEQIVYQTDALTVCVKILFVLCWAAMFIFLIWRNARRQASAAEES
;
A
#
# COMPACT_ATOMS: atom_id res chain seq x y z
N MET A 1 14.38 37.38 -28.01
CA MET A 1 13.41 36.39 -27.43
C MET A 1 13.60 34.97 -27.97
N GLU A 2 14.35 34.74 -29.05
CA GLU A 2 14.61 33.41 -29.65
C GLU A 2 15.56 32.52 -28.84
N ASN A 3 16.52 33.09 -28.14
CA ASN A 3 17.54 32.34 -27.40
C ASN A 3 16.93 31.49 -26.25
N ASN A 4 15.81 31.91 -25.65
CA ASN A 4 15.18 31.23 -24.54
C ASN A 4 14.37 30.00 -25.00
N LYS A 5 13.91 29.96 -26.26
CA LYS A 5 13.17 28.78 -26.81
C LYS A 5 14.09 27.58 -27.06
N SER A 6 15.33 27.81 -27.46
CA SER A 6 16.31 26.76 -27.75
C SER A 6 16.85 26.09 -26.47
N GLU A 7 17.05 26.82 -25.39
CA GLU A 7 17.50 26.26 -24.11
C GLU A 7 16.43 25.39 -23.45
N ILE A 8 15.19 25.85 -23.39
CA ILE A 8 14.08 25.05 -22.81
C ILE A 8 13.91 23.73 -23.60
N SER A 9 14.09 23.73 -24.92
CA SER A 9 13.99 22.52 -25.73
C SER A 9 15.06 21.47 -25.41
N ARG A 10 16.26 21.87 -24.97
CA ARG A 10 17.35 20.97 -24.60
C ARG A 10 17.15 20.32 -23.21
N TRP A 11 16.61 21.05 -22.26
CA TRP A 11 16.40 20.54 -20.89
C TRP A 11 15.19 19.59 -20.77
N LEU A 12 14.26 19.71 -21.70
CA LEU A 12 13.02 18.94 -21.69
C LEU A 12 13.22 17.41 -21.70
N PRO A 13 14.03 16.83 -22.61
CA PRO A 13 14.28 15.38 -22.60
C PRO A 13 15.04 14.92 -21.36
N ILE A 14 15.99 15.74 -20.85
CA ILE A 14 16.74 15.42 -19.65
C ILE A 14 15.78 15.33 -18.44
N PHE A 15 14.87 16.30 -18.32
CA PHE A 15 13.87 16.31 -17.26
C PHE A 15 12.92 15.07 -17.33
N ALA A 16 12.46 14.73 -18.53
CA ALA A 16 11.61 13.55 -18.73
C ALA A 16 12.33 12.24 -18.36
N VAL A 17 13.60 12.11 -18.76
CA VAL A 17 14.43 10.95 -18.41
C VAL A 17 14.65 10.88 -16.89
N SER A 18 14.93 12.01 -16.24
CA SER A 18 15.13 12.05 -14.78
C SER A 18 13.89 11.61 -14.02
N ILE A 19 12.69 12.07 -14.40
CA ILE A 19 11.43 11.64 -13.81
C ILE A 19 11.23 10.13 -14.01
N PHE A 20 11.51 9.63 -15.21
CA PHE A 20 11.37 8.20 -15.51
C PHE A 20 12.29 7.34 -14.65
N VAL A 21 13.56 7.74 -14.47
CA VAL A 21 14.53 7.04 -13.62
C VAL A 21 14.06 7.02 -12.16
N VAL A 22 13.56 8.14 -11.64
CA VAL A 22 13.03 8.21 -10.27
C VAL A 22 11.80 7.31 -10.11
N MET A 23 10.89 7.32 -11.08
CA MET A 23 9.72 6.42 -11.07
C MET A 23 10.14 4.94 -11.07
N LEU A 24 11.12 4.59 -11.91
CA LEU A 24 11.65 3.23 -11.96
C LEU A 24 12.26 2.81 -10.63
N PHE A 25 13.02 3.69 -9.99
CA PHE A 25 13.58 3.46 -8.66
C PHE A 25 12.48 3.24 -7.61
N CYS A 26 11.45 4.07 -7.56
CA CYS A 26 10.31 3.89 -6.68
C CYS A 26 9.61 2.53 -6.93
N LEU A 27 9.42 2.16 -8.20
CA LEU A 27 8.82 0.89 -8.59
C LEU A 27 9.66 -0.31 -8.10
N VAL A 28 10.98 -0.23 -8.22
CA VAL A 28 11.89 -1.27 -7.72
C VAL A 28 11.75 -1.43 -6.20
N LEU A 29 11.65 -0.35 -5.43
CA LEU A 29 11.44 -0.40 -3.98
C LEU A 29 10.11 -1.06 -3.61
N ILE A 30 9.05 -0.78 -4.38
CA ILE A 30 7.73 -1.38 -4.20
C ILE A 30 7.75 -2.88 -4.51
N ILE A 31 8.34 -3.28 -5.65
CA ILE A 31 8.45 -4.68 -6.07
C ILE A 31 9.34 -5.48 -5.10
N ALA A 32 10.43 -4.88 -4.62
CA ALA A 32 11.31 -5.48 -3.63
C ALA A 32 10.66 -5.62 -2.23
N GLY A 33 9.40 -5.19 -2.06
CA GLY A 33 8.68 -5.27 -0.78
C GLY A 33 9.21 -4.34 0.31
N LYS A 34 10.13 -3.41 -0.03
CA LYS A 34 10.66 -2.42 0.91
C LYS A 34 9.65 -1.35 1.26
N VAL A 35 8.72 -1.09 0.34
CA VAL A 35 7.63 -0.11 0.48
C VAL A 35 6.31 -0.80 0.23
N SER A 36 5.40 -0.74 1.21
CA SER A 36 4.04 -1.25 1.04
C SER A 36 3.08 -0.14 0.59
N LEU A 37 2.41 -0.34 -0.54
CA LEU A 37 1.45 0.64 -1.06
C LEU A 37 0.19 0.73 -0.21
N SER A 38 -0.23 -0.38 0.41
CA SER A 38 -1.43 -0.43 1.23
C SER A 38 -1.32 -1.49 2.30
N ILE A 39 -2.04 -1.30 3.39
CA ILE A 39 -2.26 -2.34 4.40
C ILE A 39 -3.29 -3.32 3.87
N SER A 40 -2.96 -4.62 3.86
CA SER A 40 -3.84 -5.70 3.44
C SER A 40 -4.93 -6.01 4.47
N GLY A 41 -4.69 -5.62 5.72
CA GLY A 41 -5.58 -5.77 6.86
C GLY A 41 -4.80 -5.53 8.14
N PHE A 42 -5.52 -5.46 9.25
CA PHE A 42 -4.93 -5.45 10.59
C PHE A 42 -5.88 -6.11 11.57
N ALA A 43 -5.34 -6.69 12.62
CA ALA A 43 -6.06 -7.33 13.70
C ALA A 43 -5.23 -7.24 14.99
N VAL A 44 -5.87 -7.49 16.12
CA VAL A 44 -5.23 -7.51 17.44
C VAL A 44 -5.62 -8.80 18.12
N ASP A 45 -4.64 -9.52 18.68
CA ASP A 45 -4.90 -10.74 19.45
C ASP A 45 -5.24 -10.45 20.93
N GLU A 46 -5.44 -11.50 21.72
CA GLU A 46 -5.74 -11.37 23.17
C GLU A 46 -4.57 -10.80 23.99
N GLU A 47 -3.33 -10.96 23.51
CA GLU A 47 -2.12 -10.42 24.13
C GLU A 47 -1.85 -8.97 23.72
N GLU A 48 -2.77 -8.35 22.99
CA GLU A 48 -2.67 -6.97 22.45
C GLU A 48 -1.56 -6.79 21.41
N ARG A 49 -1.05 -7.86 20.80
CA ARG A 49 -0.13 -7.77 19.68
C ARG A 49 -0.90 -7.36 18.44
N LEU A 50 -0.34 -6.40 17.70
CA LEU A 50 -0.95 -5.85 16.51
C LEU A 50 -0.38 -6.55 15.27
N TYR A 51 -1.23 -7.19 14.50
CA TYR A 51 -0.92 -7.84 13.22
C TYR A 51 -1.24 -6.90 12.08
N ILE A 52 -0.28 -6.65 11.19
CA ILE A 52 -0.44 -5.75 10.04
C ILE A 52 0.00 -6.46 8.77
N GLY A 53 -0.90 -6.59 7.82
CA GLY A 53 -0.59 -7.09 6.48
C GLY A 53 0.03 -6.00 5.63
N ALA A 54 1.28 -6.19 5.24
CA ALA A 54 2.05 -5.26 4.43
C ALA A 54 2.74 -6.00 3.28
N GLY A 55 2.31 -5.75 2.05
CA GLY A 55 2.82 -6.50 0.90
C GLY A 55 2.48 -7.99 1.00
N ASN A 56 3.49 -8.84 0.99
CA ASN A 56 3.34 -10.30 1.07
C ASN A 56 3.58 -10.86 2.49
N GLU A 57 3.58 -9.99 3.51
CA GLU A 57 3.92 -10.35 4.89
C GLU A 57 2.85 -9.85 5.85
N ILE A 58 2.65 -10.59 6.95
CA ILE A 58 1.94 -10.11 8.13
C ILE A 58 3.00 -9.84 9.19
N ARG A 59 3.16 -8.59 9.58
CA ARG A 59 4.09 -8.17 10.63
C ARG A 59 3.36 -8.08 11.96
N VAL A 60 3.93 -8.71 12.97
CA VAL A 60 3.40 -8.72 14.34
C VAL A 60 4.19 -7.71 15.16
N TYR A 61 3.46 -6.77 15.73
CA TYR A 61 4.02 -5.69 16.56
C TYR A 61 3.63 -5.91 18.02
N GLU A 62 4.59 -5.76 18.88
CA GLU A 62 4.41 -5.68 20.33
C GLU A 62 5.15 -4.44 20.84
N ASN A 63 4.47 -3.59 21.59
CA ASN A 63 5.03 -2.32 22.08
C ASN A 63 5.69 -1.45 20.99
N GLY A 64 5.13 -1.46 19.77
CA GLY A 64 5.62 -0.70 18.62
C GLY A 64 6.82 -1.31 17.90
N GLN A 65 7.33 -2.46 18.35
CA GLN A 65 8.44 -3.18 17.70
C GLN A 65 7.93 -4.42 16.96
N ILE A 66 8.57 -4.75 15.83
CA ILE A 66 8.27 -5.99 15.09
C ILE A 66 8.91 -7.15 15.87
N VAL A 67 8.06 -8.02 16.40
CA VAL A 67 8.51 -9.22 17.12
C VAL A 67 8.48 -10.47 16.24
N ARG A 68 7.67 -10.44 15.17
CA ARG A 68 7.55 -11.56 14.25
C ARG A 68 7.11 -11.09 12.88
N THR A 69 7.48 -11.85 11.85
CA THR A 69 6.96 -11.72 10.49
C THR A 69 6.46 -13.07 10.01
N ILE A 70 5.20 -13.10 9.57
CA ILE A 70 4.55 -14.28 9.00
C ILE A 70 4.51 -14.06 7.49
N SER A 71 5.04 -15.00 6.73
CA SER A 71 4.98 -14.98 5.27
C SER A 71 3.86 -15.93 4.81
N PRO A 72 2.66 -15.41 4.49
CA PRO A 72 1.61 -16.25 3.94
C PRO A 72 2.11 -16.86 2.63
N GLN A 73 1.96 -18.17 2.47
CA GLN A 73 2.39 -18.88 1.25
C GLN A 73 1.44 -18.56 0.07
N THR A 74 1.27 -17.29 -0.23
CA THR A 74 0.44 -16.83 -1.33
C THR A 74 1.13 -15.70 -2.09
N SER A 75 1.17 -15.83 -3.41
CA SER A 75 1.64 -14.77 -4.33
C SER A 75 0.53 -13.78 -4.71
N ARG A 76 -0.68 -13.96 -4.19
CA ARG A 76 -1.85 -13.14 -4.52
C ARG A 76 -2.15 -12.14 -3.42
N ALA A 77 -2.85 -11.08 -3.78
CA ALA A 77 -3.42 -10.16 -2.80
C ALA A 77 -4.29 -10.93 -1.80
N TYR A 78 -4.09 -10.67 -0.52
CA TYR A 78 -4.81 -11.32 0.57
C TYR A 78 -5.47 -10.30 1.48
N ARG A 79 -6.42 -10.80 2.28
CA ARG A 79 -7.00 -10.13 3.44
C ARG A 79 -6.95 -11.10 4.60
N PHE A 80 -6.87 -10.58 5.81
CA PHE A 80 -6.88 -11.43 6.98
C PHE A 80 -7.59 -10.76 8.16
N THR A 81 -7.98 -11.56 9.11
CA THR A 81 -8.48 -11.16 10.43
C THR A 81 -8.07 -12.22 11.44
N ILE A 82 -8.11 -11.88 12.73
CA ILE A 82 -8.00 -12.86 13.82
C ILE A 82 -9.42 -13.21 14.26
N GLN A 83 -9.69 -14.51 14.42
CA GLN A 83 -10.95 -15.06 14.89
C GLN A 83 -10.98 -15.14 16.42
N GLU A 84 -12.15 -15.43 16.99
CA GLU A 84 -12.33 -15.57 18.45
C GLU A 84 -11.52 -16.71 19.05
N ASP A 85 -11.23 -17.75 18.27
CA ASP A 85 -10.40 -18.90 18.65
C ASP A 85 -8.90 -18.65 18.53
N GLN A 86 -8.48 -17.38 18.35
CA GLN A 86 -7.09 -16.96 18.16
C GLN A 86 -6.43 -17.58 16.93
N THR A 87 -7.19 -17.89 15.89
CA THR A 87 -6.64 -18.27 14.58
C THR A 87 -6.66 -17.10 13.61
N ILE A 88 -5.71 -17.09 12.68
CA ILE A 88 -5.68 -16.16 11.56
C ILE A 88 -6.50 -16.73 10.42
N LEU A 89 -7.60 -16.07 10.08
CA LEU A 89 -8.34 -16.33 8.86
C LEU A 89 -7.78 -15.47 7.75
N LEU A 90 -7.10 -16.09 6.78
CA LEU A 90 -6.52 -15.40 5.63
C LEU A 90 -7.26 -15.81 4.36
N SER A 91 -7.77 -14.84 3.63
CA SER A 91 -8.46 -15.08 2.38
C SER A 91 -7.75 -14.41 1.20
N THR A 92 -7.69 -15.14 0.10
CA THR A 92 -7.33 -14.66 -1.23
C THR A 92 -8.58 -14.62 -2.11
N SER A 93 -8.46 -14.22 -3.35
CA SER A 93 -9.59 -14.22 -4.30
C SER A 93 -10.14 -15.63 -4.62
N THR A 94 -9.47 -16.71 -4.21
CA THR A 94 -9.87 -18.08 -4.58
C THR A 94 -9.78 -19.09 -3.44
N LYS A 95 -9.09 -18.76 -2.35
CA LYS A 95 -8.83 -19.69 -1.25
C LYS A 95 -8.90 -18.99 0.10
N VAL A 96 -9.32 -19.75 1.10
CA VAL A 96 -9.30 -19.34 2.51
C VAL A 96 -8.38 -20.28 3.27
N TYR A 97 -7.48 -19.69 4.03
CA TYR A 97 -6.56 -20.38 4.91
C TYR A 97 -6.91 -20.07 6.36
N THR A 98 -6.96 -21.09 7.20
CA THR A 98 -6.93 -20.92 8.64
C THR A 98 -5.53 -21.25 9.11
N MET A 99 -4.91 -20.36 9.87
CA MET A 99 -3.55 -20.48 10.35
C MET A 99 -3.51 -20.23 11.85
N ASP A 100 -2.55 -20.82 12.53
CA ASP A 100 -2.26 -20.41 13.91
C ASP A 100 -1.59 -19.01 13.94
N LEU A 101 -1.39 -18.48 15.15
CA LEU A 101 -0.75 -17.18 15.32
C LEU A 101 0.74 -17.19 14.93
N GLU A 102 1.35 -18.34 14.80
CA GLU A 102 2.71 -18.57 14.32
C GLU A 102 2.81 -18.51 12.79
N GLY A 103 1.68 -18.68 12.09
CA GLY A 103 1.58 -18.69 10.64
C GLY A 103 1.58 -20.09 10.01
N ASN A 104 1.46 -21.16 10.81
CA ASN A 104 1.31 -22.51 10.29
C ASN A 104 -0.11 -22.71 9.76
N VAL A 105 -0.24 -23.28 8.57
CA VAL A 105 -1.54 -23.54 7.94
C VAL A 105 -2.20 -24.74 8.59
N LEU A 106 -3.34 -24.51 9.24
CA LEU A 106 -4.18 -25.55 9.86
C LEU A 106 -5.17 -26.14 8.86
N SER A 107 -5.74 -25.29 8.00
CA SER A 107 -6.65 -25.72 6.95
C SER A 107 -6.61 -24.79 5.73
N CYS A 108 -7.00 -25.33 4.58
CA CYS A 108 -7.15 -24.58 3.35
C CYS A 108 -8.43 -25.04 2.64
N LYS A 109 -9.28 -24.09 2.24
CA LYS A 109 -10.53 -24.34 1.52
C LYS A 109 -10.60 -23.47 0.28
N GLU A 110 -11.26 -23.94 -0.77
CA GLU A 110 -11.56 -23.12 -1.94
C GLU A 110 -12.73 -22.17 -1.64
N ASP A 111 -12.62 -20.95 -2.13
CA ASP A 111 -13.64 -19.89 -2.04
C ASP A 111 -13.76 -19.21 -3.42
N PRO A 112 -14.39 -19.88 -4.40
CA PRO A 112 -14.46 -19.43 -5.78
C PRO A 112 -15.27 -18.11 -5.94
N GLY A 113 -16.17 -17.82 -5.00
CA GLY A 113 -16.95 -16.57 -4.97
C GLY A 113 -16.21 -15.42 -4.30
N ALA A 114 -15.06 -15.67 -3.69
CA ALA A 114 -14.32 -14.72 -2.87
C ALA A 114 -15.18 -14.08 -1.75
N ASP A 115 -16.17 -14.80 -1.23
CA ASP A 115 -17.11 -14.27 -0.24
C ASP A 115 -16.41 -13.90 1.05
N THR A 116 -15.52 -14.76 1.54
CA THR A 116 -14.70 -14.50 2.74
C THR A 116 -13.78 -13.29 2.53
N TYR A 117 -13.15 -13.21 1.35
CA TYR A 117 -12.29 -12.07 1.00
C TYR A 117 -13.07 -10.74 1.04
N ASN A 118 -14.28 -10.73 0.48
CA ASN A 118 -15.14 -9.56 0.44
C ASN A 118 -15.61 -9.15 1.85
N GLN A 119 -15.99 -10.12 2.68
CA GLN A 119 -16.40 -9.89 4.08
C GLN A 119 -15.26 -9.26 4.90
N ILE A 120 -14.05 -9.81 4.83
CA ILE A 120 -12.89 -9.26 5.53
C ILE A 120 -12.54 -7.88 4.96
N SER A 121 -12.61 -7.68 3.64
CA SER A 121 -12.33 -6.39 2.98
C SER A 121 -13.27 -5.27 3.45
N TYR A 122 -14.52 -5.58 3.68
CA TYR A 122 -15.50 -4.62 4.19
C TYR A 122 -15.15 -4.13 5.60
N ARG A 123 -14.59 -5.02 6.45
CA ARG A 123 -14.20 -4.72 7.84
C ARG A 123 -12.79 -4.17 8.00
N ARG A 124 -12.01 -4.08 6.93
CA ARG A 124 -10.56 -3.74 6.98
C ARG A 124 -10.19 -2.41 7.62
N ARG A 125 -11.15 -1.50 7.80
CA ARG A 125 -10.91 -0.18 8.40
C ARG A 125 -11.19 -0.11 9.90
N LYS A 126 -11.81 -1.14 10.44
CA LYS A 126 -12.19 -1.21 11.84
C LYS A 126 -12.04 -2.63 12.34
N PHE A 127 -11.34 -2.82 13.43
CA PHE A 127 -11.25 -4.07 14.17
C PHE A 127 -11.70 -3.81 15.60
N VAL A 128 -12.48 -4.73 16.16
CA VAL A 128 -12.88 -4.70 17.57
C VAL A 128 -12.23 -5.92 18.22
N SER A 129 -11.35 -5.66 19.22
CA SER A 129 -10.70 -6.73 19.97
C SER A 129 -11.72 -7.42 20.88
N GLN A 130 -11.37 -8.61 21.36
CA GLN A 130 -12.21 -9.33 22.35
C GLN A 130 -12.41 -8.52 23.65
N LYS A 131 -11.45 -7.68 24.02
CA LYS A 131 -11.54 -6.78 25.18
C LYS A 131 -12.45 -5.55 24.91
N GLY A 132 -13.00 -5.42 23.71
CA GLY A 132 -13.86 -4.31 23.33
C GLY A 132 -13.12 -3.09 22.79
N ASP A 133 -11.79 -3.12 22.68
CA ASP A 133 -11.02 -2.02 22.09
C ASP A 133 -11.30 -1.87 20.61
N VAL A 134 -11.50 -0.66 20.15
CA VAL A 134 -11.79 -0.33 18.76
C VAL A 134 -10.53 0.22 18.10
N CYS A 135 -9.94 -0.56 17.21
CA CYS A 135 -8.85 -0.12 16.36
C CYS A 135 -9.38 0.34 14.99
N ARG A 136 -8.93 1.50 14.53
CA ARG A 136 -9.32 2.06 13.22
C ARG A 136 -8.11 2.45 12.40
N SER A 137 -8.15 2.13 11.12
CA SER A 137 -7.19 2.64 10.15
C SER A 137 -7.56 4.07 9.77
N VAL A 138 -6.61 4.98 9.90
CA VAL A 138 -6.69 6.38 9.46
C VAL A 138 -5.58 6.62 8.45
N GLY A 139 -5.83 7.47 7.45
CA GLY A 139 -4.80 7.75 6.45
C GLY A 139 -5.09 9.00 5.64
N ILE A 140 -4.02 9.76 5.37
CA ILE A 140 -4.03 10.97 4.53
C ILE A 140 -2.73 10.99 3.71
N LEU A 141 -2.83 11.24 2.39
CA LEU A 141 -1.70 11.50 1.51
C LEU A 141 -0.55 10.47 1.61
N GLY A 142 -0.89 9.17 1.58
CA GLY A 142 0.12 8.11 1.63
C GLY A 142 0.55 7.66 3.03
N TRP A 143 0.24 8.44 4.06
CA TRP A 143 0.37 8.03 5.45
C TRP A 143 -0.80 7.15 5.85
N THR A 144 -0.53 6.09 6.59
CA THR A 144 -1.54 5.22 7.19
C THR A 144 -1.15 4.94 8.62
N GLY A 145 -2.08 5.17 9.54
CA GLY A 145 -1.94 4.86 10.94
C GLY A 145 -3.06 3.94 11.42
N ILE A 146 -2.85 3.28 12.54
CA ILE A 146 -3.90 2.56 13.27
C ILE A 146 -4.04 3.24 14.62
N VAL A 147 -5.25 3.64 14.94
CA VAL A 147 -5.60 4.35 16.17
C VAL A 147 -6.49 3.44 17.01
N LYS A 148 -6.11 3.22 18.28
CA LYS A 148 -6.87 2.47 19.29
C LYS A 148 -7.76 3.44 20.05
N ASN A 149 -9.04 3.13 20.18
CA ASN A 149 -10.06 3.90 20.91
C ASN A 149 -10.15 5.40 20.54
N GLY A 150 -9.67 5.76 19.35
CA GLY A 150 -9.74 7.14 18.83
C GLY A 150 -8.60 8.06 19.29
N GLU A 151 -7.74 7.64 20.21
CA GLU A 151 -6.73 8.51 20.82
C GLU A 151 -5.31 7.97 20.66
N GLN A 152 -5.09 6.68 20.85
CA GLN A 152 -3.75 6.10 20.87
C GLN A 152 -3.34 5.61 19.48
N ILE A 153 -2.27 6.17 18.93
CA ILE A 153 -1.64 5.67 17.71
C ILE A 153 -0.82 4.42 18.07
N VAL A 154 -1.27 3.25 17.61
CA VAL A 154 -0.59 1.97 17.86
C VAL A 154 0.30 1.54 16.69
N TYR A 155 0.10 2.15 15.51
CA TYR A 155 0.93 1.94 14.33
C TYR A 155 0.94 3.18 13.46
N GLN A 156 2.08 3.44 12.84
CA GLN A 156 2.27 4.49 11.86
C GLN A 156 3.17 3.98 10.73
N THR A 157 2.77 4.29 9.49
CA THR A 157 3.62 4.00 8.31
C THR A 157 4.96 4.72 8.45
N ASP A 158 6.04 4.02 8.14
CA ASP A 158 7.38 4.59 8.21
C ASP A 158 7.58 5.74 7.20
N ALA A 159 8.48 6.66 7.55
CA ALA A 159 8.72 7.86 6.77
C ALA A 159 9.21 7.56 5.35
N LEU A 160 10.02 6.50 5.16
CA LEU A 160 10.51 6.10 3.84
C LEU A 160 9.34 5.71 2.93
N THR A 161 8.42 4.88 3.43
CA THR A 161 7.21 4.49 2.69
C THR A 161 6.36 5.69 2.30
N VAL A 162 6.17 6.65 3.21
CA VAL A 162 5.42 7.90 2.93
C VAL A 162 6.12 8.72 1.86
N CYS A 163 7.43 8.96 1.99
CA CYS A 163 8.21 9.71 1.03
C CYS A 163 8.17 9.08 -0.37
N VAL A 164 8.35 7.77 -0.48
CA VAL A 164 8.32 7.06 -1.77
C VAL A 164 6.94 7.17 -2.43
N LYS A 165 5.85 7.03 -1.66
CA LYS A 165 4.48 7.18 -2.18
C LYS A 165 4.23 8.60 -2.71
N ILE A 166 4.61 9.62 -1.94
CA ILE A 166 4.44 11.02 -2.34
C ILE A 166 5.27 11.30 -3.61
N LEU A 167 6.53 10.88 -3.63
CA LEU A 167 7.43 11.06 -4.76
C LEU A 167 6.88 10.38 -6.02
N PHE A 168 6.37 9.16 -5.89
CA PHE A 168 5.75 8.43 -6.99
C PHE A 168 4.55 9.18 -7.58
N VAL A 169 3.65 9.70 -6.72
CA VAL A 169 2.50 10.50 -7.16
C VAL A 169 2.93 11.80 -7.84
N LEU A 170 3.93 12.49 -7.29
CA LEU A 170 4.47 13.73 -7.87
C LEU A 170 5.10 13.48 -9.25
N CYS A 171 5.85 12.39 -9.41
CA CYS A 171 6.42 12.00 -10.71
C CYS A 171 5.32 11.72 -11.74
N TRP A 172 4.25 11.01 -11.35
CA TRP A 172 3.09 10.77 -12.20
C TRP A 172 2.41 12.08 -12.62
N ALA A 173 2.15 12.97 -11.68
CA ALA A 173 1.55 14.28 -11.96
C ALA A 173 2.43 15.11 -12.92
N ALA A 174 3.74 15.17 -12.67
CA ALA A 174 4.68 15.88 -13.51
C ALA A 174 4.73 15.32 -14.94
N MET A 175 4.71 14.00 -15.09
CA MET A 175 4.66 13.34 -16.39
C MET A 175 3.35 13.66 -17.13
N PHE A 176 2.22 13.68 -16.42
CA PHE A 176 0.91 13.97 -17.01
C PHE A 176 0.85 15.44 -17.49
N ILE A 177 1.32 16.38 -16.67
CA ILE A 177 1.41 17.81 -17.04
C ILE A 177 2.31 17.98 -18.27
N PHE A 178 3.44 17.28 -18.29
CA PHE A 178 4.36 17.31 -19.41
C PHE A 178 3.71 16.82 -20.74
N LEU A 179 2.95 15.72 -20.68
CA LEU A 179 2.24 15.18 -21.86
C LEU A 179 1.17 16.14 -22.38
N ILE A 180 0.38 16.75 -21.50
CA ILE A 180 -0.62 17.76 -21.87
C ILE A 180 0.05 18.95 -22.54
N TRP A 181 1.09 19.49 -21.91
CA TRP A 181 1.83 20.64 -22.45
C TRP A 181 2.46 20.33 -23.83
N ARG A 182 3.05 19.15 -23.99
CA ARG A 182 3.61 18.71 -25.28
C ARG A 182 2.54 18.61 -26.36
N ASN A 183 1.37 18.07 -26.04
CA ASN A 183 0.26 17.97 -26.97
C ASN A 183 -0.29 19.36 -27.37
N ALA A 184 -0.45 20.26 -26.42
CA ALA A 184 -0.90 21.63 -26.68
C ALA A 184 0.09 22.38 -27.61
N ARG A 185 1.39 22.22 -27.42
CA ARG A 185 2.39 22.80 -28.32
C ARG A 185 2.32 22.25 -29.75
N ARG A 186 2.12 20.94 -29.91
CA ARG A 186 1.98 20.33 -31.24
C ARG A 186 0.76 20.87 -31.98
N GLN A 187 -0.35 21.06 -31.27
CA GLN A 187 -1.57 21.62 -31.88
C GLN A 187 -1.38 23.10 -32.29
N ALA A 188 -0.69 23.89 -31.46
CA ALA A 188 -0.37 25.28 -31.78
C ALA A 188 0.53 25.39 -33.04
N SER A 189 1.56 24.54 -33.15
CA SER A 189 2.43 24.53 -34.33
C SER A 189 1.68 24.13 -35.62
N ALA A 190 0.77 23.16 -35.55
CA ALA A 190 -0.04 22.74 -36.70
C ALA A 190 -1.06 23.81 -37.15
N ALA A 191 -1.52 24.66 -36.22
CA ALA A 191 -2.41 25.77 -36.54
C ALA A 191 -1.69 26.99 -37.16
N GLU A 192 -0.37 27.13 -36.97
CA GLU A 192 0.44 28.18 -37.60
C GLU A 192 0.84 27.83 -39.03
N GLU A 193 0.81 26.54 -39.43
CA GLU A 193 1.16 26.06 -40.79
C GLU A 193 -0.05 25.94 -41.70
N SER A 194 -1.27 26.14 -41.23
CA SER A 194 -2.52 26.10 -42.02
C SER A 194 -3.04 27.50 -42.37
#